data_67056f19280c4f36c0aa9e36d4a52a04
#
_entry.id   67056f19280c4f36c0aa9e36d4a52a04
#
_cell.length_a   1.000
_cell.length_b   1.000
_cell.length_c   1.000
_cell.angle_alpha   90.00
_cell.angle_beta   90.00
_cell.angle_gamma   90.00
#
_symmetry.space_group_name_H-M   'P 1'
#
loop_
_entity.id
_entity.type
_entity.pdbx_description
1 polymer ?
#
loop_
_entity_poly.entity_id
_entity_poly.type
_entity_poly.pdbx_seq_one_letter_code
_entity_poly.pdbx_strand_id
1 'polypeptide(L)'
;MRLLTYITKLWAKLVALLQHPGAWFAGLGLFVADAFTRGKMTVYMVIIAAFVDLICGIAVSIKRKMFTRSDLMRLTVEKLLVYGLILLVFLCIDGWIAEKTDFEWALSSSLVGALITLTEAVSFTASLLILFPKNVFLKMFQRFLKAELASKLGIEEGEVDAVLAQARRKKQPRGKNGQFAKKEVKK
;
A
#
# COMPACT_ATOMS: atom_id res chain seq x y z
N MET A 1 34.54 -32.58 28.24
CA MET A 1 35.11 -31.24 28.42
C MET A 1 35.12 -30.38 27.14
N ARG A 2 35.59 -30.85 25.97
CA ARG A 2 35.70 -30.06 24.74
C ARG A 2 34.35 -29.51 24.17
N LEU A 3 33.26 -30.27 24.34
CA LEU A 3 31.93 -29.88 23.83
C LEU A 3 31.33 -28.69 24.58
N LEU A 4 31.50 -28.69 25.94
CA LEU A 4 31.02 -27.60 26.79
C LEU A 4 31.74 -26.26 26.44
N THR A 5 33.06 -26.33 26.22
CA THR A 5 33.87 -25.17 25.85
C THR A 5 33.51 -24.65 24.46
N TYR A 6 33.06 -25.52 23.55
CA TYR A 6 32.59 -25.12 22.25
C TYR A 6 31.23 -24.39 22.34
N ILE A 7 30.31 -24.92 23.13
CA ILE A 7 28.98 -24.32 23.37
C ILE A 7 29.11 -22.95 24.02
N THR A 8 29.96 -22.82 25.05
CA THR A 8 30.17 -21.51 25.73
C THR A 8 30.80 -20.47 24.81
N LYS A 9 31.74 -20.86 23.95
CA LYS A 9 32.31 -19.96 22.92
C LYS A 9 31.28 -19.55 21.88
N LEU A 10 30.40 -20.47 21.48
CA LEU A 10 29.30 -20.17 20.53
C LEU A 10 28.28 -19.21 21.12
N TRP A 11 27.90 -19.45 22.39
CA TRP A 11 27.03 -18.54 23.16
C TRP A 11 27.65 -17.16 23.34
N ALA A 12 28.94 -17.05 23.68
CA ALA A 12 29.62 -15.78 23.83
C ALA A 12 29.67 -15.00 22.51
N LYS A 13 29.89 -15.68 21.38
CA LYS A 13 29.83 -15.06 20.04
C LYS A 13 28.41 -14.61 19.67
N LEU A 14 27.41 -15.43 19.99
CA LEU A 14 26.01 -15.11 19.72
C LEU A 14 25.54 -13.91 20.55
N VAL A 15 25.91 -13.85 21.82
CA VAL A 15 25.63 -12.70 22.71
C VAL A 15 26.34 -11.44 22.23
N ALA A 16 27.62 -11.53 21.82
CA ALA A 16 28.36 -10.41 21.24
C ALA A 16 27.73 -9.90 19.95
N LEU A 17 27.22 -10.80 19.08
CA LEU A 17 26.50 -10.45 17.86
C LEU A 17 25.18 -9.75 18.17
N LEU A 18 24.47 -10.22 19.20
CA LEU A 18 23.19 -9.64 19.63
C LEU A 18 23.36 -8.25 20.29
N GLN A 19 24.55 -7.94 20.82
CA GLN A 19 24.86 -6.63 21.41
C GLN A 19 25.20 -5.56 20.36
N HIS A 20 25.42 -5.95 19.09
CA HIS A 20 25.65 -4.98 18.01
C HIS A 20 24.34 -4.53 17.35
N PRO A 21 23.95 -3.25 17.50
CA PRO A 21 22.70 -2.74 16.90
C PRO A 21 22.62 -2.99 15.38
N GLY A 22 23.77 -2.92 14.68
CA GLY A 22 23.84 -3.18 13.26
C GLY A 22 23.45 -4.60 12.84
N ALA A 23 23.70 -5.62 13.70
CA ALA A 23 23.32 -7.00 13.42
C ALA A 23 21.79 -7.20 13.42
N TRP A 24 21.09 -6.50 14.30
CA TRP A 24 19.62 -6.52 14.35
C TRP A 24 19.01 -5.89 13.10
N PHE A 25 19.53 -4.73 12.68
CA PHE A 25 19.06 -4.08 11.46
C PHE A 25 19.37 -4.91 10.21
N ALA A 26 20.55 -5.55 10.14
CA ALA A 26 20.88 -6.46 9.05
C ALA A 26 19.98 -7.69 9.03
N GLY A 27 19.76 -8.33 10.19
CA GLY A 27 18.86 -9.48 10.32
C GLY A 27 17.42 -9.14 9.94
N LEU A 28 16.90 -8.01 10.44
CA LEU A 28 15.58 -7.51 10.06
C LEU A 28 15.49 -7.22 8.55
N GLY A 29 16.52 -6.58 7.98
CA GLY A 29 16.57 -6.29 6.55
C GLY A 29 16.55 -7.55 5.69
N LEU A 30 17.33 -8.58 6.06
CA LEU A 30 17.32 -9.87 5.36
C LEU A 30 15.97 -10.59 5.49
N PHE A 31 15.38 -10.59 6.68
CA PHE A 31 14.05 -11.17 6.92
C PHE A 31 12.98 -10.48 6.04
N VAL A 32 12.97 -9.15 6.01
CA VAL A 32 12.06 -8.38 5.16
C VAL A 32 12.30 -8.70 3.68
N ALA A 33 13.56 -8.73 3.23
CA ALA A 33 13.91 -9.05 1.85
C ALA A 33 13.46 -10.47 1.45
N ASP A 34 13.64 -11.47 2.31
CA ASP A 34 13.17 -12.83 2.08
C ASP A 34 11.64 -12.91 1.97
N ALA A 35 10.92 -12.28 2.91
CA ALA A 35 9.47 -12.23 2.88
C ALA A 35 8.94 -11.59 1.58
N PHE A 36 9.51 -10.47 1.16
CA PHE A 36 9.15 -9.82 -0.11
C PHE A 36 9.52 -10.64 -1.34
N THR A 37 10.58 -11.45 -1.28
CA THR A 37 10.99 -12.33 -2.39
C THR A 37 9.96 -13.43 -2.61
N ARG A 38 9.40 -14.00 -1.54
CA ARG A 38 8.34 -15.03 -1.63
C ARG A 38 7.06 -14.48 -2.28
N GLY A 39 6.64 -13.28 -1.92
CA GLY A 39 5.46 -12.61 -2.47
C GLY A 39 5.74 -11.62 -3.60
N LYS A 40 6.84 -11.76 -4.33
CA LYS A 40 7.32 -10.76 -5.31
C LYS A 40 6.27 -10.29 -6.32
N MET A 41 5.42 -11.18 -6.83
CA MET A 41 4.38 -10.81 -7.80
C MET A 41 3.33 -9.91 -7.18
N THR A 42 2.85 -10.22 -5.98
CA THR A 42 1.90 -9.40 -5.22
C THR A 42 2.49 -8.02 -4.92
N VAL A 43 3.74 -7.98 -4.48
CA VAL A 43 4.47 -6.73 -4.20
C VAL A 43 4.59 -5.88 -5.47
N TYR A 44 4.97 -6.48 -6.60
CA TYR A 44 5.06 -5.77 -7.88
C TYR A 44 3.70 -5.20 -8.32
N MET A 45 2.62 -5.97 -8.21
CA MET A 45 1.27 -5.49 -8.55
C MET A 45 0.88 -4.26 -7.72
N VAL A 46 1.14 -4.28 -6.41
CA VAL A 46 0.82 -3.15 -5.52
C VAL A 46 1.68 -1.93 -5.85
N ILE A 47 2.99 -2.11 -6.07
CA ILE A 47 3.89 -1.01 -6.44
C ILE A 47 3.47 -0.38 -7.78
N ILE A 48 3.19 -1.20 -8.78
CA ILE A 48 2.75 -0.71 -10.11
C ILE A 48 1.45 0.05 -9.98
N ALA A 49 0.45 -0.48 -9.25
CA ALA A 49 -0.83 0.18 -9.06
C ALA A 49 -0.68 1.54 -8.36
N ALA A 50 0.13 1.61 -7.28
CA ALA A 50 0.41 2.85 -6.57
C ALA A 50 1.17 3.86 -7.45
N PHE A 51 2.08 3.39 -8.31
CA PHE A 51 2.82 4.25 -9.24
C PHE A 51 1.91 4.82 -10.32
N VAL A 52 0.99 4.03 -10.87
CA VAL A 52 -0.02 4.50 -11.83
C VAL A 52 -0.95 5.53 -11.18
N ASP A 53 -1.43 5.29 -9.94
CA ASP A 53 -2.24 6.29 -9.21
C ASP A 53 -1.46 7.60 -9.00
N LEU A 54 -0.17 7.52 -8.67
CA LEU A 54 0.69 8.70 -8.54
C LEU A 54 0.78 9.50 -9.84
N ILE A 55 1.05 8.84 -10.98
CA ILE A 55 1.14 9.51 -12.29
C ILE A 55 -0.18 10.20 -12.62
N CYS A 56 -1.31 9.50 -12.45
CA CYS A 56 -2.64 10.06 -12.69
C CYS A 56 -2.94 11.23 -11.74
N GLY A 57 -2.54 11.13 -10.46
CA GLY A 57 -2.66 12.20 -9.48
C GLY A 57 -1.86 13.45 -9.85
N ILE A 58 -0.64 13.28 -10.35
CA ILE A 58 0.22 14.38 -10.86
C ILE A 58 -0.47 15.04 -12.05
N ALA A 59 -0.94 14.27 -13.03
CA ALA A 59 -1.61 14.80 -14.22
C ALA A 59 -2.87 15.62 -13.87
N VAL A 60 -3.68 15.13 -12.91
CA VAL A 60 -4.85 15.86 -12.39
C VAL A 60 -4.44 17.15 -11.67
N SER A 61 -3.38 17.11 -10.88
CA SER A 61 -2.89 18.28 -10.13
C SER A 61 -2.37 19.37 -11.06
N ILE A 62 -1.68 19.00 -12.14
CA ILE A 62 -1.23 19.93 -13.19
C ILE A 62 -2.46 20.54 -13.89
N LYS A 63 -3.44 19.72 -14.29
CA LYS A 63 -4.67 20.21 -14.94
C LYS A 63 -5.45 21.19 -14.07
N ARG A 64 -5.43 20.99 -12.74
CA ARG A 64 -6.12 21.86 -11.79
C ARG A 64 -5.31 23.08 -11.36
N LYS A 65 -4.07 23.23 -11.84
CA LYS A 65 -3.13 24.30 -11.44
C LYS A 65 -2.88 24.35 -9.90
N MET A 66 -2.98 23.21 -9.23
CA MET A 66 -2.82 23.07 -7.78
C MET A 66 -1.68 22.08 -7.47
N PHE A 67 -0.61 22.14 -8.25
CA PHE A 67 0.51 21.20 -8.10
C PHE A 67 1.39 21.59 -6.93
N THR A 68 1.37 20.78 -5.85
CA THR A 68 2.28 20.88 -4.71
C THR A 68 3.10 19.60 -4.64
N ARG A 69 4.34 19.66 -5.11
CA ARG A 69 5.23 18.48 -5.25
C ARG A 69 5.42 17.75 -3.91
N SER A 70 5.60 18.49 -2.82
CA SER A 70 5.86 17.92 -1.49
C SER A 70 4.68 17.13 -0.94
N ASP A 71 3.44 17.61 -1.13
CA ASP A 71 2.25 16.96 -0.57
C ASP A 71 1.93 15.66 -1.31
N LEU A 72 2.10 15.63 -2.63
CA LEU A 72 1.90 14.41 -3.42
C LEU A 72 2.91 13.32 -3.06
N MET A 73 4.20 13.67 -2.95
CA MET A 73 5.23 12.71 -2.58
C MET A 73 5.01 12.17 -1.17
N ARG A 74 4.70 13.04 -0.20
CA ARG A 74 4.43 12.62 1.18
C ARG A 74 3.27 11.63 1.27
N LEU A 75 2.15 11.91 0.60
CA LEU A 75 0.98 11.03 0.58
C LEU A 75 1.28 9.67 -0.07
N THR A 76 2.09 9.65 -1.12
CA THR A 76 2.46 8.40 -1.79
C THR A 76 3.40 7.56 -0.93
N VAL A 77 4.40 8.19 -0.28
CA VAL A 77 5.30 7.49 0.64
C VAL A 77 4.53 6.93 1.84
N GLU A 78 3.59 7.71 2.42
CA GLU A 78 2.73 7.26 3.51
C GLU A 78 1.90 6.02 3.11
N LYS A 79 1.28 6.04 1.93
CA LYS A 79 0.53 4.89 1.38
C LYS A 79 1.43 3.66 1.21
N LEU A 80 2.60 3.84 0.58
CA LEU A 80 3.53 2.72 0.33
C LEU A 80 4.04 2.11 1.63
N LEU A 81 4.31 2.92 2.66
CA LEU A 81 4.67 2.42 3.99
C LEU A 81 3.56 1.58 4.61
N VAL A 82 2.32 2.08 4.60
CA VAL A 82 1.17 1.35 5.14
C VAL A 82 0.94 0.05 4.38
N TYR A 83 0.96 0.08 3.05
CA TYR A 83 0.78 -1.12 2.23
C TYR A 83 1.92 -2.12 2.42
N GLY A 84 3.16 -1.63 2.51
CA GLY A 84 4.33 -2.47 2.77
C GLY A 84 4.25 -3.18 4.13
N LEU A 85 3.83 -2.47 5.18
CA LEU A 85 3.64 -3.05 6.51
C LEU A 85 2.52 -4.10 6.52
N ILE A 86 1.37 -3.81 5.90
CA ILE A 86 0.26 -4.76 5.80
C ILE A 86 0.71 -6.01 5.03
N LEU A 87 1.32 -5.84 3.86
CA LEU A 87 1.81 -6.96 3.07
C LEU A 87 2.85 -7.79 3.81
N LEU A 88 3.77 -7.14 4.55
CA LEU A 88 4.78 -7.85 5.33
C LEU A 88 4.14 -8.77 6.37
N VAL A 89 3.12 -8.31 7.08
CA VAL A 89 2.40 -9.13 8.07
C VAL A 89 1.77 -10.36 7.40
N PHE A 90 1.09 -10.18 6.28
CA PHE A 90 0.45 -11.29 5.58
C PHE A 90 1.46 -12.25 4.90
N LEU A 91 2.58 -11.75 4.41
CA LEU A 91 3.68 -12.58 3.91
C LEU A 91 4.32 -13.41 5.05
N CYS A 92 4.42 -12.87 6.26
CA CYS A 92 4.86 -13.65 7.43
C CYS A 92 3.86 -14.73 7.80
N ILE A 93 2.55 -14.45 7.74
CA ILE A 93 1.48 -15.44 7.98
C ILE A 93 1.55 -16.56 6.93
N ASP A 94 1.67 -16.20 5.65
CA ASP A 94 1.79 -17.19 4.56
C ASP A 94 3.06 -18.05 4.73
N GLY A 95 4.19 -17.44 5.11
CA GLY A 95 5.42 -18.17 5.41
C GLY A 95 5.28 -19.13 6.59
N TRP A 96 4.58 -18.72 7.65
CA TRP A 96 4.30 -19.59 8.80
C TRP A 96 3.37 -20.76 8.43
N ILE A 97 2.34 -20.51 7.59
CA ILE A 97 1.45 -21.56 7.09
C ILE A 97 2.23 -22.54 6.23
N ALA A 98 3.06 -22.06 5.29
CA ALA A 98 3.88 -22.89 4.42
C ALA A 98 4.86 -23.78 5.19
N GLU A 99 5.38 -23.33 6.35
CA GLU A 99 6.24 -24.13 7.22
C GLU A 99 5.49 -25.29 7.91
N LYS A 100 4.20 -25.10 8.18
CA LYS A 100 3.35 -26.09 8.90
C LYS A 100 2.58 -27.02 7.97
N THR A 101 2.41 -26.64 6.73
CA THR A 101 1.65 -27.37 5.73
C THR A 101 2.47 -27.42 4.45
N ASP A 102 2.35 -28.47 3.64
CA ASP A 102 2.96 -28.53 2.31
C ASP A 102 2.31 -27.56 1.30
N PHE A 103 1.68 -26.52 1.80
CA PHE A 103 0.92 -25.55 1.02
C PHE A 103 1.78 -24.31 0.74
N GLU A 104 2.42 -24.30 -0.43
CA GLU A 104 3.36 -23.24 -0.82
C GLU A 104 2.69 -21.93 -1.33
N TRP A 105 1.38 -21.83 -1.31
CA TRP A 105 0.67 -20.70 -1.92
C TRP A 105 0.55 -19.52 -0.96
N ALA A 106 1.06 -18.38 -1.38
CA ALA A 106 0.92 -17.09 -0.72
C ALA A 106 -0.52 -16.54 -0.86
N LEU A 107 -1.51 -17.25 -0.30
CA LEU A 107 -2.93 -16.97 -0.52
C LEU A 107 -3.37 -15.70 0.19
N SER A 108 -2.97 -15.52 1.45
CA SER A 108 -3.45 -14.40 2.26
C SER A 108 -2.82 -13.08 1.81
N SER A 109 -1.54 -13.06 1.50
CA SER A 109 -0.86 -11.89 0.95
C SER A 109 -1.36 -11.54 -0.45
N SER A 110 -1.69 -12.55 -1.28
CA SER A 110 -2.26 -12.33 -2.62
C SER A 110 -3.65 -11.71 -2.55
N LEU A 111 -4.52 -12.16 -1.61
CA LEU A 111 -5.84 -11.60 -1.40
C LEU A 111 -5.73 -10.12 -0.97
N VAL A 112 -4.90 -9.83 0.02
CA VAL A 112 -4.69 -8.47 0.51
C VAL A 112 -4.06 -7.58 -0.56
N GLY A 113 -3.08 -8.08 -1.30
CA GLY A 113 -2.48 -7.36 -2.42
C GLY A 113 -3.49 -7.06 -3.53
N ALA A 114 -4.41 -7.98 -3.82
CA ALA A 114 -5.51 -7.75 -4.76
C ALA A 114 -6.47 -6.65 -4.27
N LEU A 115 -6.82 -6.63 -2.97
CA LEU A 115 -7.65 -5.58 -2.39
C LEU A 115 -6.98 -4.20 -2.45
N ILE A 116 -5.69 -4.12 -2.12
CA ILE A 116 -4.92 -2.89 -2.24
C ILE A 116 -4.89 -2.43 -3.71
N THR A 117 -4.60 -3.34 -4.64
CA THR A 117 -4.55 -3.05 -6.09
C THR A 117 -5.91 -2.56 -6.61
N LEU A 118 -7.02 -3.18 -6.19
CA LEU A 118 -8.37 -2.73 -6.52
C LEU A 118 -8.65 -1.32 -5.99
N THR A 119 -8.25 -1.04 -4.75
CA THR A 119 -8.42 0.29 -4.15
C THR A 119 -7.66 1.36 -4.94
N GLU A 120 -6.42 1.07 -5.33
CA GLU A 120 -5.64 1.98 -6.16
C GLU A 120 -6.23 2.09 -7.58
N ALA A 121 -6.78 0.99 -8.14
CA ALA A 121 -7.47 1.00 -9.44
C ALA A 121 -8.70 1.93 -9.43
N VAL A 122 -9.50 1.93 -8.35
CA VAL A 122 -10.60 2.88 -8.18
C VAL A 122 -10.09 4.31 -8.10
N SER A 123 -8.98 4.55 -7.38
CA SER A 123 -8.38 5.88 -7.23
C SER A 123 -7.87 6.44 -8.55
N PHE A 124 -7.07 5.68 -9.30
CA PHE A 124 -6.55 6.17 -10.58
C PHE A 124 -7.64 6.31 -11.64
N THR A 125 -8.64 5.41 -11.68
CA THR A 125 -9.78 5.53 -12.61
C THR A 125 -10.59 6.80 -12.33
N ALA A 126 -10.78 7.16 -11.06
CA ALA A 126 -11.40 8.43 -10.69
C ALA A 126 -10.57 9.65 -11.14
N SER A 127 -9.24 9.54 -11.10
CA SER A 127 -8.33 10.56 -11.62
C SER A 127 -8.40 10.67 -13.15
N LEU A 128 -8.46 9.53 -13.85
CA LEU A 128 -8.65 9.50 -15.30
C LEU A 128 -9.99 10.10 -15.74
N LEU A 129 -11.08 9.91 -14.97
CA LEU A 129 -12.36 10.54 -15.26
C LEU A 129 -12.32 12.06 -15.15
N ILE A 130 -11.46 12.63 -14.31
CA ILE A 130 -11.23 14.09 -14.26
C ILE A 130 -10.48 14.56 -15.51
N LEU A 131 -9.55 13.73 -16.01
CA LEU A 131 -8.80 14.04 -17.24
C LEU A 131 -9.67 13.88 -18.49
N PHE A 132 -10.48 12.81 -18.53
CA PHE A 132 -11.28 12.40 -19.68
C PHE A 132 -12.77 12.21 -19.31
N PRO A 133 -13.52 13.29 -18.99
CA PRO A 133 -14.88 13.19 -18.42
C PRO A 133 -15.92 12.61 -19.40
N LYS A 134 -15.65 12.64 -20.71
CA LYS A 134 -16.57 12.13 -21.73
C LYS A 134 -16.42 10.63 -22.01
N ASN A 135 -15.40 9.97 -21.45
CA ASN A 135 -15.13 8.56 -21.73
C ASN A 135 -16.12 7.66 -20.96
N VAL A 136 -17.02 7.01 -21.71
CA VAL A 136 -18.07 6.13 -21.18
C VAL A 136 -17.46 4.85 -20.59
N PHE A 137 -16.41 4.29 -21.21
CA PHE A 137 -15.72 3.11 -20.72
C PHE A 137 -15.18 3.32 -19.29
N LEU A 138 -14.51 4.45 -19.05
CA LEU A 138 -13.99 4.77 -17.72
C LEU A 138 -15.09 4.86 -16.65
N LYS A 139 -16.28 5.37 -17.01
CA LYS A 139 -17.43 5.43 -16.10
C LYS A 139 -17.95 4.03 -15.76
N MET A 140 -18.08 3.16 -16.76
CA MET A 140 -18.50 1.77 -16.56
C MET A 140 -17.46 1.01 -15.74
N PHE A 141 -16.19 1.13 -16.09
CA PHE A 141 -15.08 0.48 -15.41
C PHE A 141 -15.00 0.89 -13.93
N GLN A 142 -15.16 2.18 -13.63
CA GLN A 142 -15.20 2.65 -12.25
C GLN A 142 -16.35 2.05 -11.45
N ARG A 143 -17.55 1.93 -12.04
CA ARG A 143 -18.69 1.27 -11.39
C ARG A 143 -18.40 -0.19 -11.11
N PHE A 144 -17.87 -0.91 -12.09
CA PHE A 144 -17.47 -2.31 -11.93
C PHE A 144 -16.46 -2.50 -10.79
N LEU A 145 -15.38 -1.70 -10.76
CA LEU A 145 -14.37 -1.77 -9.71
C LEU A 145 -14.94 -1.50 -8.32
N LYS A 146 -15.88 -0.54 -8.19
CA LYS A 146 -16.53 -0.25 -6.91
C LYS A 146 -17.42 -1.40 -6.46
N ALA A 147 -18.20 -1.98 -7.36
CA ALA A 147 -19.04 -3.13 -7.07
C ALA A 147 -18.20 -4.35 -6.64
N GLU A 148 -17.09 -4.62 -7.33
CA GLU A 148 -16.15 -5.69 -6.99
C GLU A 148 -15.51 -5.47 -5.63
N LEU A 149 -15.09 -4.25 -5.33
CA LEU A 149 -14.49 -3.90 -4.04
C LEU A 149 -15.52 -4.05 -2.90
N ALA A 150 -16.76 -3.55 -3.11
CA ALA A 150 -17.85 -3.67 -2.16
C ALA A 150 -18.18 -5.15 -1.86
N SER A 151 -18.27 -5.96 -2.91
CA SER A 151 -18.53 -7.41 -2.79
C SER A 151 -17.44 -8.13 -1.97
N LYS A 152 -16.16 -7.82 -2.22
CA LYS A 152 -15.05 -8.45 -1.51
C LYS A 152 -14.93 -8.03 -0.05
N LEU A 153 -15.33 -6.79 0.27
CA LEU A 153 -15.30 -6.26 1.63
C LEU A 153 -16.59 -6.54 2.40
N GLY A 154 -17.64 -7.03 1.75
CA GLY A 154 -18.94 -7.27 2.36
C GLY A 154 -19.65 -5.98 2.82
N ILE A 155 -19.40 -4.86 2.13
CA ILE A 155 -19.96 -3.53 2.44
C ILE A 155 -20.82 -3.02 1.28
N GLU A 156 -21.71 -2.05 1.54
CA GLU A 156 -22.51 -1.45 0.49
C GLU A 156 -21.68 -0.49 -0.39
N GLU A 157 -22.03 -0.37 -1.68
CA GLU A 157 -21.35 0.56 -2.61
C GLU A 157 -21.33 2.02 -2.10
N GLY A 158 -22.37 2.44 -1.38
CA GLY A 158 -22.46 3.76 -0.76
C GLY A 158 -21.40 4.01 0.30
N GLU A 159 -21.00 2.99 1.06
CA GLU A 159 -19.94 3.07 2.05
C GLU A 159 -18.56 3.19 1.41
N VAL A 160 -18.33 2.49 0.28
CA VAL A 160 -17.11 2.65 -0.51
C VAL A 160 -16.97 4.10 -0.97
N ASP A 161 -18.05 4.72 -1.45
CA ASP A 161 -18.04 6.12 -1.85
C ASP A 161 -17.79 7.06 -0.67
N ALA A 162 -18.33 6.78 0.50
CA ALA A 162 -18.12 7.58 1.72
C ALA A 162 -16.63 7.54 2.15
N VAL A 163 -16.02 6.36 2.17
CA VAL A 163 -14.58 6.18 2.51
C VAL A 163 -13.70 6.90 1.50
N LEU A 164 -13.98 6.75 0.19
CA LEU A 164 -13.23 7.43 -0.87
C LEU A 164 -13.43 8.96 -0.82
N ALA A 165 -14.63 9.44 -0.49
CA ALA A 165 -14.90 10.87 -0.32
C ALA A 165 -14.17 11.44 0.90
N GLN A 166 -14.10 10.70 2.00
CA GLN A 166 -13.37 11.09 3.20
C GLN A 166 -11.85 11.19 2.94
N ALA A 167 -11.28 10.21 2.23
CA ALA A 167 -9.89 10.23 1.79
C ALA A 167 -9.59 11.43 0.87
N ARG A 168 -10.54 11.79 -0.02
CA ARG A 168 -10.42 12.97 -0.90
C ARG A 168 -10.52 14.29 -0.15
N ARG A 169 -11.37 14.41 0.90
CA ARG A 169 -11.48 15.62 1.73
C ARG A 169 -10.18 15.91 2.46
N LYS A 170 -9.48 14.89 2.97
CA LYS A 170 -8.17 15.05 3.58
C LYS A 170 -7.09 15.57 2.60
N LYS A 171 -7.28 15.37 1.29
CA LYS A 171 -6.37 15.85 0.23
C LYS A 171 -6.65 17.29 -0.23
N GLN A 172 -7.71 17.96 0.26
CA GLN A 172 -7.95 19.36 -0.10
C GLN A 172 -7.02 20.28 0.71
N PRO A 173 -6.32 21.23 0.06
CA PRO A 173 -5.48 22.18 0.77
C PRO A 173 -6.35 23.01 1.70
N ARG A 174 -5.96 23.08 2.97
CA ARG A 174 -6.56 24.01 3.94
C ARG A 174 -6.14 25.43 3.54
N GLY A 175 -7.10 26.33 3.37
CA GLY A 175 -6.82 27.74 3.22
C GLY A 175 -6.00 28.27 4.40
N LYS A 176 -5.31 29.41 4.23
CA LYS A 176 -4.44 30.04 5.24
C LYS A 176 -5.08 30.19 6.63
N ASN A 177 -6.42 30.14 6.73
CA ASN A 177 -7.19 30.26 7.98
C ASN A 177 -7.74 28.92 8.50
N GLY A 178 -7.20 27.77 8.09
CA GLY A 178 -7.64 26.46 8.57
C GLY A 178 -9.04 26.01 8.11
N GLN A 179 -9.76 26.84 7.37
CA GLN A 179 -11.07 26.51 6.80
C GLN A 179 -10.91 25.93 5.41
N PHE A 180 -11.77 24.96 5.04
CA PHE A 180 -11.81 24.44 3.69
C PHE A 180 -12.17 25.56 2.72
N ALA A 181 -11.39 25.73 1.65
CA ALA A 181 -11.68 26.72 0.63
C ALA A 181 -13.10 26.46 0.08
N LYS A 182 -14.03 27.38 0.30
CA LYS A 182 -15.37 27.35 -0.31
C LYS A 182 -15.19 27.36 -1.83
N LYS A 183 -15.74 26.35 -2.51
CA LYS A 183 -15.89 26.39 -3.97
C LYS A 183 -16.79 27.60 -4.30
N GLU A 184 -16.21 28.64 -4.85
CA GLU A 184 -17.00 29.64 -5.57
C GLU A 184 -17.61 28.95 -6.80
N VAL A 185 -18.90 28.68 -6.73
CA VAL A 185 -19.70 28.31 -7.90
C VAL A 185 -19.86 29.60 -8.71
N LYS A 186 -18.99 29.79 -9.71
CA LYS A 186 -19.24 30.80 -10.75
C LYS A 186 -20.53 30.40 -11.48
N LYS A 187 -21.56 31.21 -11.31
CA LYS A 187 -22.77 31.22 -12.13
C LYS A 187 -22.43 31.56 -13.58
#